data_9d26aac7c90bd0d54dad9a8b0d8f1433
#
_entry.id   9d26aac7c90bd0d54dad9a8b0d8f1433
#
_cell.length_a   1.000
_cell.length_b   1.000
_cell.length_c   1.000
_cell.angle_alpha   90.00
_cell.angle_beta   90.00
_cell.angle_gamma   90.00
#
_symmetry.space_group_name_H-M   'P 1'
#
loop_
_entity.id
_entity.type
_entity.pdbx_description
1 polymer ?
#
loop_
_entity_poly.entity_id
_entity_poly.type
_entity_poly.pdbx_seq_one_letter_code
_entity_poly.pdbx_strand_id
1 'polypeptide(L)'
;KEITFYMNTPGGSITAGMAVYDTIKLITSPVKVVVTGMAASMGSILLSAAKKGNRYVYPHARVLIHQPLITGRMVGPASDINIQAKEMEKLRFELNQILATASGQSFEKVAKDSDRDFYLNAEEAIASYIASRR
;
A
#
# COMPACT_ATOMS: atom_id res chain seq x y z
N LYS A 1 16.73 -6.18 -17.72
CA LYS A 1 15.46 -6.61 -18.31
C LYS A 1 14.33 -6.28 -17.35
N GLU A 2 13.23 -5.68 -17.83
CA GLU A 2 12.08 -5.28 -17.01
C GLU A 2 11.30 -6.48 -16.50
N ILE A 3 10.86 -6.41 -15.24
CA ILE A 3 9.99 -7.40 -14.61
C ILE A 3 8.59 -6.81 -14.57
N THR A 4 7.60 -7.57 -15.06
CA THR A 4 6.20 -7.19 -14.91
C THR A 4 5.59 -7.99 -13.77
N PHE A 5 5.05 -7.28 -12.79
CA PHE A 5 4.42 -7.85 -11.62
C PHE A 5 2.90 -7.64 -11.74
N TYR A 6 2.17 -8.70 -12.08
CA TYR A 6 0.72 -8.66 -12.11
C TYR A 6 0.17 -8.94 -10.71
N MET A 7 -0.71 -8.09 -10.24
CA MET A 7 -1.16 -8.12 -8.86
C MET A 7 -2.68 -8.10 -8.76
N ASN A 8 -3.22 -9.03 -7.98
CA ASN A 8 -4.61 -9.06 -7.57
C ASN A 8 -4.64 -9.58 -6.13
N THR A 9 -4.82 -8.70 -5.16
CA THR A 9 -4.65 -9.08 -3.77
C THR A 9 -5.56 -8.26 -2.84
N PRO A 10 -6.15 -8.92 -1.82
CA PRO A 10 -6.85 -8.20 -0.75
C PRO A 10 -5.91 -7.64 0.32
N GLY A 11 -4.61 -7.83 0.18
CA GLY A 11 -3.62 -7.46 1.18
C GLY A 11 -3.17 -8.65 2.01
N GLY A 12 -2.76 -8.40 3.23
CA GLY A 12 -2.30 -9.43 4.14
C GLY A 12 -1.26 -8.90 5.12
N SER A 13 -0.32 -9.77 5.45
CA SER A 13 0.74 -9.46 6.41
C SER A 13 1.58 -8.26 6.00
N ILE A 14 1.72 -7.29 6.91
CA ILE A 14 2.58 -6.12 6.69
C ILE A 14 4.04 -6.55 6.52
N THR A 15 4.52 -7.46 7.37
CA THR A 15 5.91 -7.95 7.29
C THR A 15 6.19 -8.61 5.95
N ALA A 16 5.31 -9.49 5.49
CA ALA A 16 5.46 -10.14 4.19
C ALA A 16 5.39 -9.13 3.04
N GLY A 17 4.47 -8.19 3.12
CA GLY A 17 4.33 -7.13 2.11
C GLY A 17 5.55 -6.23 2.04
N MET A 18 6.10 -5.83 3.18
CA MET A 18 7.30 -4.99 3.20
C MET A 18 8.52 -5.71 2.68
N ALA A 19 8.61 -7.02 2.86
CA ALA A 19 9.69 -7.82 2.26
C ALA A 19 9.64 -7.73 0.72
N VAL A 20 8.46 -7.82 0.14
CA VAL A 20 8.28 -7.67 -1.31
C VAL A 20 8.54 -6.23 -1.74
N TYR A 21 8.04 -5.25 -0.99
CA TYR A 21 8.27 -3.83 -1.26
C TYR A 21 9.77 -3.52 -1.32
N ASP A 22 10.52 -3.91 -0.30
CA ASP A 22 11.95 -3.67 -0.23
C ASP A 22 12.68 -4.38 -1.37
N THR A 23 12.28 -5.60 -1.71
CA THR A 23 12.87 -6.35 -2.83
C THR A 23 12.69 -5.57 -4.14
N ILE A 24 11.49 -5.06 -4.41
CA ILE A 24 11.22 -4.25 -5.62
C ILE A 24 12.11 -3.00 -5.63
N LYS A 25 12.30 -2.37 -4.48
CA LYS A 25 13.12 -1.16 -4.37
C LYS A 25 14.61 -1.41 -4.54
N LEU A 26 15.11 -2.58 -4.09
CA LEU A 26 16.53 -2.87 -4.00
C LEU A 26 17.10 -3.56 -5.24
N ILE A 27 16.30 -4.31 -5.99
CA ILE A 27 16.78 -4.97 -7.21
C ILE A 27 17.09 -3.94 -8.30
N THR A 28 18.05 -4.28 -9.16
CA THR A 28 18.49 -3.37 -10.23
C THR A 28 17.56 -3.37 -11.45
N SER A 29 16.83 -4.47 -11.67
CA SER A 29 15.87 -4.54 -12.77
C SER A 29 14.68 -3.61 -12.54
N PRO A 30 14.23 -2.86 -13.55
CA PRO A 30 13.01 -2.09 -13.45
C PRO A 30 11.80 -2.99 -13.22
N VAL A 31 10.88 -2.58 -12.36
CA VAL A 31 9.65 -3.32 -12.09
C VAL A 31 8.45 -2.48 -12.51
N LYS A 32 7.58 -3.10 -13.29
CA LYS A 32 6.28 -2.56 -13.63
C LYS A 32 5.22 -3.35 -12.85
N VAL A 33 4.36 -2.64 -12.12
CA VAL A 33 3.26 -3.25 -11.37
C VAL A 33 1.96 -3.01 -12.11
N VAL A 34 1.18 -4.07 -12.31
CA VAL A 34 -0.11 -4.03 -12.98
C VAL A 34 -1.17 -4.61 -12.06
N VAL A 35 -2.12 -3.79 -11.65
CA VAL A 35 -3.26 -4.23 -10.83
C VAL A 35 -4.35 -4.77 -11.75
N THR A 36 -4.70 -6.04 -11.59
CA THR A 36 -5.69 -6.67 -12.47
C THR A 36 -7.10 -6.68 -11.90
N GLY A 37 -7.28 -6.90 -10.62
CA GLY A 37 -8.58 -6.90 -9.97
C GLY A 37 -8.62 -5.91 -8.82
N MET A 38 -7.73 -6.12 -7.87
CA MET A 38 -7.69 -5.32 -6.65
C MET A 38 -6.27 -5.19 -6.13
N ALA A 39 -5.95 -4.03 -5.61
CA ALA A 39 -4.77 -3.80 -4.79
C ALA A 39 -5.23 -3.17 -3.48
N ALA A 40 -5.52 -4.00 -2.50
CA ALA A 40 -6.05 -3.56 -1.22
C ALA A 40 -4.98 -3.61 -0.15
N SER A 41 -5.00 -2.63 0.75
CA SER A 41 -4.13 -2.61 1.93
C SER A 41 -2.65 -2.68 1.52
N MET A 42 -1.93 -3.74 1.91
CA MET A 42 -0.54 -3.92 1.49
C MET A 42 -0.37 -3.97 -0.03
N GLY A 43 -1.39 -4.37 -0.78
CA GLY A 43 -1.38 -4.31 -2.23
C GLY A 43 -1.18 -2.88 -2.76
N SER A 44 -1.79 -1.87 -2.13
CA SER A 44 -1.59 -0.47 -2.50
C SER A 44 -0.14 -0.01 -2.24
N ILE A 45 0.47 -0.51 -1.19
CA ILE A 45 1.87 -0.24 -0.86
C ILE A 45 2.79 -0.87 -1.91
N LEU A 46 2.52 -2.10 -2.33
CA LEU A 46 3.29 -2.76 -3.38
C LEU A 46 3.18 -2.05 -4.73
N LEU A 47 2.00 -1.54 -5.07
CA LEU A 47 1.82 -0.70 -6.26
C LEU A 47 2.72 0.53 -6.18
N SER A 48 2.84 1.11 -5.00
CA SER A 48 3.68 2.29 -4.74
C SER A 48 5.17 2.00 -4.85
N ALA A 49 5.59 0.75 -4.79
CA ALA A 49 7.00 0.37 -4.89
C ALA A 49 7.57 0.59 -6.30
N ALA A 50 6.75 0.47 -7.34
CA ALA A 50 7.19 0.77 -8.69
C ALA A 50 7.42 2.27 -8.87
N LYS A 51 8.31 2.64 -9.78
CA LYS A 51 8.55 4.03 -10.12
C LYS A 51 7.30 4.65 -10.75
N LYS A 52 7.13 5.95 -10.58
CA LYS A 52 6.10 6.71 -11.27
C LYS A 52 6.25 6.47 -12.79
N GLY A 53 5.14 6.15 -13.46
CA GLY A 53 5.13 5.75 -14.87
C GLY A 53 5.08 4.24 -15.08
N ASN A 54 5.43 3.45 -14.05
CA ASN A 54 5.40 1.98 -14.08
C ASN A 54 4.31 1.38 -13.18
N ARG A 55 3.29 2.16 -12.86
CA ARG A 55 2.15 1.74 -12.03
C ARG A 55 0.89 1.72 -12.85
N TYR A 56 0.37 0.52 -13.12
CA TYR A 56 -0.76 0.32 -14.02
C TYR A 56 -1.94 -0.26 -13.26
N VAL A 57 -3.14 0.12 -13.66
CA VAL A 57 -4.39 -0.46 -13.16
C VAL A 57 -5.30 -0.79 -14.32
N TYR A 58 -5.90 -1.98 -14.31
CA TYR A 58 -6.90 -2.34 -15.31
C TYR A 58 -8.18 -1.50 -15.12
N PRO A 59 -8.98 -1.31 -16.20
CA PRO A 59 -10.14 -0.41 -16.13
C PRO A 59 -11.16 -0.71 -15.03
N HIS A 60 -11.31 -1.96 -14.64
CA HIS A 60 -12.27 -2.36 -13.59
C HIS A 60 -11.59 -2.68 -12.27
N ALA A 61 -10.28 -2.43 -12.16
CA ALA A 61 -9.55 -2.66 -10.92
C ALA A 61 -9.93 -1.64 -9.86
N ARG A 62 -9.68 -2.01 -8.59
CA ARG A 62 -9.87 -1.13 -7.45
C ARG A 62 -8.59 -1.07 -6.62
N VAL A 63 -8.30 0.09 -6.09
CA VAL A 63 -7.23 0.29 -5.11
C VAL A 63 -7.90 0.69 -3.80
N LEU A 64 -7.57 -0.01 -2.73
CA LEU A 64 -8.09 0.26 -1.40
C LEU A 64 -6.95 0.66 -0.48
N ILE A 65 -7.09 1.82 0.11
CA ILE A 65 -6.16 2.35 1.11
C ILE A 65 -6.87 2.35 2.45
N HIS A 66 -6.22 1.83 3.48
CA HIS A 66 -6.69 1.95 4.86
C HIS A 66 -5.52 1.79 5.82
N GLN A 67 -5.72 2.23 7.06
CA GLN A 67 -4.69 2.10 8.09
C GLN A 67 -4.46 0.62 8.47
N PRO A 68 -3.26 0.30 9.01
CA PRO A 68 -3.00 -1.04 9.52
C PRO A 68 -4.00 -1.43 10.61
N LEU A 69 -4.39 -2.69 10.60
CA LEU A 69 -5.32 -3.24 11.58
C LEU A 69 -4.64 -4.30 12.42
N ILE A 70 -5.00 -4.34 13.70
CA ILE A 70 -4.74 -5.52 14.54
C ILE A 70 -5.91 -6.47 14.30
N THR A 71 -5.61 -7.64 13.74
CA THR A 71 -6.63 -8.66 13.47
C THR A 71 -6.53 -9.78 14.50
N GLY A 72 -7.69 -10.35 14.85
CA GLY A 72 -7.77 -11.42 15.83
C GLY A 72 -7.83 -10.89 17.25
N ARG A 73 -7.64 -11.82 18.20
CA ARG A 73 -7.73 -11.54 19.62
C ARG A 73 -6.35 -11.32 20.23
N MET A 74 -6.20 -10.24 21.00
CA MET A 74 -5.01 -10.00 21.79
C MET A 74 -5.26 -10.30 23.25
N VAL A 75 -4.42 -11.14 23.82
CA VAL A 75 -4.49 -11.49 25.26
C VAL A 75 -3.10 -11.33 25.87
N GLY A 76 -3.02 -10.59 26.95
CA GLY A 76 -1.75 -10.38 27.65
C GLY A 76 -1.82 -9.23 28.64
N PRO A 77 -0.72 -8.93 29.35
CA PRO A 77 -0.64 -7.76 30.20
C PRO A 77 -0.86 -6.46 29.45
N ALA A 78 -1.39 -5.45 30.13
CA ALA A 78 -1.67 -4.14 29.53
C ALA A 78 -0.39 -3.52 28.89
N SER A 79 0.76 -3.74 29.49
CA SER A 79 2.03 -3.24 28.96
C SER A 79 2.39 -3.87 27.61
N ASP A 80 2.12 -5.16 27.43
CA ASP A 80 2.36 -5.86 26.16
C ASP A 80 1.40 -5.37 25.06
N ILE A 81 0.14 -5.18 25.40
CA ILE A 81 -0.86 -4.62 24.48
C ILE A 81 -0.47 -3.21 24.06
N ASN A 82 0.04 -2.41 24.98
CA ASN A 82 0.50 -1.06 24.72
C ASN A 82 1.72 -1.04 23.78
N ILE A 83 2.64 -1.98 23.94
CA ILE A 83 3.80 -2.14 23.04
C ILE A 83 3.32 -2.45 21.62
N GLN A 84 2.35 -3.36 21.46
CA GLN A 84 1.76 -3.69 20.17
C GLN A 84 1.08 -2.47 19.54
N ALA A 85 0.32 -1.71 20.32
CA ALA A 85 -0.35 -0.50 19.83
C ALA A 85 0.66 0.54 19.33
N LYS A 86 1.75 0.74 20.05
CA LYS A 86 2.82 1.66 19.65
C LYS A 86 3.50 1.21 18.36
N GLU A 87 3.75 -0.09 18.21
CA GLU A 87 4.34 -0.63 16.97
C GLU A 87 3.39 -0.41 15.79
N MET A 88 2.09 -0.61 15.97
CA MET A 88 1.11 -0.34 14.92
C MET A 88 1.10 1.14 14.51
N GLU A 89 1.26 2.06 15.45
CA GLU A 89 1.37 3.48 15.14
C GLU A 89 2.62 3.80 14.30
N LYS A 90 3.75 3.17 14.61
CA LYS A 90 4.97 3.32 13.80
C LYS A 90 4.75 2.80 12.38
N LEU A 91 4.15 1.63 12.24
CA LEU A 91 3.84 1.06 10.93
C LEU A 91 2.87 1.93 10.15
N ARG A 92 1.84 2.45 10.81
CA ARG A 92 0.89 3.38 10.20
C ARG A 92 1.61 4.61 9.64
N PHE A 93 2.52 5.18 10.42
CA PHE A 93 3.32 6.33 9.98
C PHE A 93 4.16 5.98 8.75
N GLU A 94 4.88 4.86 8.77
CA GLU A 94 5.72 4.41 7.66
C GLU A 94 4.92 4.18 6.39
N LEU A 95 3.79 3.48 6.49
CA LEU A 95 2.94 3.16 5.33
C LEU A 95 2.31 4.42 4.74
N ASN A 96 1.83 5.33 5.57
CA ASN A 96 1.29 6.60 5.12
C ASN A 96 2.36 7.46 4.45
N GLN A 97 3.59 7.43 4.97
CA GLN A 97 4.71 8.15 4.36
C GLN A 97 5.06 7.59 2.98
N ILE A 98 5.03 6.27 2.83
CA ILE A 98 5.24 5.62 1.53
C ILE A 98 4.18 6.07 0.51
N LEU A 99 2.91 6.05 0.91
CA LEU A 99 1.81 6.47 0.05
C LEU A 99 1.89 7.97 -0.29
N ALA A 100 2.23 8.81 0.67
CA ALA A 100 2.38 10.24 0.46
C ALA A 100 3.49 10.53 -0.56
N THR A 101 4.65 9.91 -0.38
CA THR A 101 5.79 10.07 -1.29
C THR A 101 5.46 9.58 -2.69
N ALA A 102 4.83 8.41 -2.79
CA ALA A 102 4.52 7.81 -4.09
C ALA A 102 3.44 8.57 -4.86
N SER A 103 2.46 9.12 -4.15
CA SER A 103 1.30 9.79 -4.76
C SER A 103 1.50 11.28 -4.98
N GLY A 104 2.49 11.89 -4.33
CA GLY A 104 2.64 13.34 -4.32
C GLY A 104 1.61 14.07 -3.45
N GLN A 105 0.80 13.34 -2.69
CA GLN A 105 -0.15 13.90 -1.73
C GLN A 105 0.54 14.25 -0.41
N SER A 106 -0.04 15.15 0.37
CA SER A 106 0.48 15.44 1.70
C SER A 106 0.29 14.24 2.63
N PHE A 107 1.17 14.12 3.62
CA PHE A 107 1.02 13.09 4.66
C PHE A 107 -0.33 13.20 5.37
N GLU A 108 -0.76 14.42 5.67
CA GLU A 108 -2.02 14.69 6.37
C GLU A 108 -3.23 14.21 5.54
N LYS A 109 -3.20 14.43 4.23
CA LYS A 109 -4.26 13.96 3.35
C LYS A 109 -4.30 12.43 3.31
N VAL A 110 -3.16 11.77 3.19
CA VAL A 110 -3.09 10.30 3.20
C VAL A 110 -3.57 9.75 4.53
N ALA A 111 -3.14 10.33 5.64
CA ALA A 111 -3.56 9.90 6.97
C ALA A 111 -5.07 10.02 7.16
N LYS A 112 -5.67 11.10 6.68
CA LYS A 112 -7.11 11.32 6.73
C LYS A 112 -7.87 10.33 5.85
N ASP A 113 -7.44 10.16 4.61
CA ASP A 113 -8.10 9.27 3.65
C ASP A 113 -8.01 7.80 4.08
N SER A 114 -6.88 7.38 4.67
CA SER A 114 -6.67 6.01 5.09
C SER A 114 -7.25 5.67 6.47
N ASP A 115 -7.81 6.62 7.17
CA ASP A 115 -8.41 6.39 8.49
C ASP A 115 -9.57 5.40 8.42
N ARG A 116 -10.31 5.41 7.33
CA ARG A 116 -11.35 4.44 6.99
C ARG A 116 -11.02 3.81 5.64
N ASP A 117 -11.77 2.80 5.24
CA ASP A 117 -11.64 2.20 3.92
C ASP A 117 -11.85 3.26 2.83
N PHE A 118 -10.83 3.47 2.03
CA PHE A 118 -10.83 4.46 0.97
C PHE A 118 -10.63 3.76 -0.38
N TYR A 119 -11.73 3.57 -1.09
CA TYR A 119 -11.74 2.87 -2.38
C TYR A 119 -11.50 3.85 -3.52
N LEU A 120 -10.61 3.46 -4.42
CA LEU A 120 -10.32 4.19 -5.65
C LEU A 120 -10.61 3.29 -6.85
N ASN A 121 -11.38 3.76 -7.82
CA ASN A 121 -11.45 3.08 -9.11
C ASN A 121 -10.19 3.43 -9.93
N ALA A 122 -10.07 2.86 -11.14
CA ALA A 122 -8.87 3.06 -11.96
C ALA A 122 -8.61 4.54 -12.25
N GLU A 123 -9.63 5.28 -12.61
CA GLU A 123 -9.50 6.70 -12.97
C GLU A 123 -9.11 7.55 -11.76
N GLU A 124 -9.73 7.32 -10.62
CA GLU A 124 -9.41 8.00 -9.37
C GLU A 124 -7.98 7.70 -8.90
N ALA A 125 -7.55 6.45 -9.04
CA ALA A 125 -6.18 6.05 -8.67
C ALA A 125 -5.15 6.75 -9.55
N ILE A 126 -5.43 6.92 -10.85
CA ILE A 126 -4.56 7.62 -11.79
C ILE A 126 -4.56 9.12 -11.51
N ALA A 127 -5.73 9.72 -11.39
CA ALA A 127 -5.88 11.17 -11.28
C ALA A 127 -5.39 11.73 -9.95
N SER A 128 -5.62 11.01 -8.86
CA SER A 128 -5.48 11.57 -7.52
C SER A 128 -4.48 10.85 -6.63
N TYR A 129 -3.96 9.68 -7.02
CA TYR A 129 -3.16 8.90 -6.08
C TYR A 129 -1.93 8.26 -6.72
N ILE A 130 -1.90 6.95 -6.85
CA ILE A 130 -0.65 6.21 -7.02
C ILE A 130 -0.48 5.53 -8.36
N ALA A 131 -1.52 5.39 -9.15
CA ALA A 131 -1.40 4.77 -10.46
C ALA A 131 -0.95 5.79 -11.51
N SER A 132 -0.23 5.33 -12.51
CA SER A 132 0.26 6.19 -13.60
C SER A 132 -0.59 6.06 -14.85
N ARG A 133 -1.10 4.86 -15.16
CA ARG A 133 -1.92 4.57 -16.35
C ARG A 133 -2.70 3.27 -16.22
N ARG A 134 -3.62 3.13 -17.11
CA ARG A 134 -4.42 1.90 -17.27
C ARG A 134 -3.67 0.86 -18.09
#